data_f4826729d6ac8c36433c8160c5d55e70
#
_entry.id   f4826729d6ac8c36433c8160c5d55e70
#
_cell.length_a   1.000
_cell.length_b   1.000
_cell.length_c   1.000
_cell.angle_alpha   90.00
_cell.angle_beta   90.00
_cell.angle_gamma   90.00
#
_symmetry.space_group_name_H-M   'P 1'
#
loop_
_entity.id
_entity.type
_entity.pdbx_description
1 polymer ?
#
loop_
_entity_poly.entity_id
_entity_poly.type
_entity_poly.pdbx_seq_one_letter_code
_entity_poly.pdbx_strand_id
1 'polypeptide(L)'
;MIRNYWNEEWKKVEFDDGIAENEKFKISSYGRILNCKGETEFEVKKSFINGYQNLPLKQKRNGKSTSRYVHKLVAKHFLEQNDGIYVIHLNYDKTDNRVENLKWVTKREKELHQFNNPNWKKVVEKRGKKIGKLNEGKVKIIKRQL
;
A
#
# COMPACT_ATOMS: atom_id res chain seq x y z
N MET A 1 4.93 -5.86 -26.81
CA MET A 1 5.67 -4.64 -26.43
C MET A 1 4.88 -3.85 -25.39
N ILE A 2 5.52 -3.49 -24.30
CA ILE A 2 4.85 -2.73 -23.23
C ILE A 2 4.87 -1.26 -23.57
N ARG A 3 3.69 -0.64 -23.58
CA ARG A 3 3.55 0.77 -23.90
C ARG A 3 3.71 1.62 -22.65
N ASN A 4 4.63 2.58 -22.66
CA ASN A 4 4.85 3.48 -21.54
C ASN A 4 3.81 4.61 -21.51
N TYR A 5 3.40 4.98 -20.32
CA TYR A 5 2.62 6.20 -20.09
C TYR A 5 3.55 7.41 -20.10
N TRP A 6 2.96 8.59 -20.19
CA TRP A 6 3.73 9.82 -20.17
C TRP A 6 4.63 9.89 -18.93
N ASN A 7 5.94 10.12 -19.15
CA ASN A 7 6.94 10.27 -18.08
C ASN A 7 7.04 9.06 -17.14
N GLU A 8 6.65 7.90 -17.60
CA GLU A 8 6.74 6.67 -16.80
C GLU A 8 8.19 6.18 -16.71
N GLU A 9 8.64 5.93 -15.46
CA GLU A 9 9.96 5.38 -15.20
C GLU A 9 9.85 3.94 -14.72
N TRP A 10 10.80 3.10 -15.09
CA TRP A 10 10.85 1.70 -14.69
C TRP A 10 12.13 1.41 -13.93
N LYS A 11 12.01 0.65 -12.85
CA LYS A 11 13.15 0.17 -12.07
C LYS A 11 13.04 -1.32 -11.81
N LYS A 12 14.19 -2.00 -11.75
CA LYS A 12 14.23 -3.40 -11.33
C LYS A 12 13.83 -3.48 -9.86
N VAL A 13 12.91 -4.39 -9.52
CA VAL A 13 12.46 -4.53 -8.14
C VAL A 13 13.54 -5.21 -7.30
N GLU A 14 13.91 -4.57 -6.19
CA GLU A 14 14.80 -5.14 -5.20
C GLU A 14 13.97 -5.63 -4.03
N PHE A 15 13.92 -6.95 -3.86
CA PHE A 15 13.16 -7.57 -2.78
C PHE A 15 14.03 -7.75 -1.54
N ASP A 16 13.38 -7.94 -0.39
CA ASP A 16 14.06 -8.29 0.84
C ASP A 16 14.59 -9.74 0.79
N ASP A 17 15.35 -10.12 1.81
CA ASP A 17 16.01 -11.44 1.85
C ASP A 17 15.06 -12.63 1.90
N GLY A 18 13.79 -12.39 2.22
CA GLY A 18 12.79 -13.45 2.30
C GLY A 18 12.26 -13.94 0.96
N ILE A 19 12.57 -13.24 -0.13
CA ILE A 19 12.05 -13.53 -1.46
C ILE A 19 13.07 -14.31 -2.28
N ALA A 20 12.60 -15.32 -3.04
CA ALA A 20 13.45 -16.15 -3.90
C ALA A 20 14.18 -15.30 -4.95
N GLU A 21 15.44 -15.67 -5.22
CA GLU A 21 16.30 -14.92 -6.13
C GLU A 21 15.82 -14.93 -7.58
N ASN A 22 15.07 -15.97 -7.98
CA ASN A 22 14.52 -16.06 -9.33
C ASN A 22 13.25 -15.22 -9.54
N GLU A 23 12.77 -14.55 -8.52
CA GLU A 23 11.65 -13.64 -8.64
C GLU A 23 12.16 -12.32 -9.24
N LYS A 24 12.00 -12.16 -10.56
CA LYS A 24 12.51 -11.02 -11.30
C LYS A 24 11.34 -10.18 -11.86
N PHE A 25 11.28 -8.94 -11.45
CA PHE A 25 10.20 -8.01 -11.81
C PHE A 25 10.76 -6.61 -12.00
N LYS A 26 10.03 -5.80 -12.74
CA LYS A 26 10.25 -4.35 -12.85
C LYS A 26 9.01 -3.63 -12.34
N ILE A 27 9.23 -2.47 -11.75
CA ILE A 27 8.15 -1.65 -11.20
C ILE A 27 8.23 -0.25 -11.78
N SER A 28 7.08 0.33 -12.09
CA SER A 28 7.03 1.67 -12.68
C SER A 28 6.55 2.72 -11.71
N SER A 29 6.84 3.98 -12.05
CA SER A 29 6.35 5.14 -11.33
C SER A 29 4.82 5.28 -11.35
N TYR A 30 4.14 4.52 -12.20
CA TYR A 30 2.68 4.44 -12.26
C TYR A 30 2.12 3.26 -11.46
N GLY A 31 2.98 2.51 -10.79
CA GLY A 31 2.55 1.34 -10.01
C GLY A 31 2.30 0.09 -10.84
N ARG A 32 2.75 0.07 -12.08
CA ARG A 32 2.65 -1.12 -12.92
C ARG A 32 3.81 -2.07 -12.64
N ILE A 33 3.58 -3.36 -12.82
CA ILE A 33 4.60 -4.38 -12.58
C ILE A 33 4.75 -5.27 -13.80
N LEU A 34 6.00 -5.48 -14.22
CA LEU A 34 6.34 -6.41 -15.29
C LEU A 34 6.98 -7.65 -14.70
N ASN A 35 6.54 -8.81 -15.18
CA ASN A 35 7.19 -10.09 -14.87
C ASN A 35 8.31 -10.30 -15.88
N CYS A 36 9.53 -10.42 -15.35
CA CYS A 36 10.75 -10.53 -16.17
C CYS A 36 11.43 -11.89 -16.01
N LYS A 37 10.72 -12.90 -15.53
CA LYS A 37 11.29 -14.24 -15.29
C LYS A 37 11.51 -15.04 -16.56
N GLY A 38 10.75 -14.77 -17.59
CA GLY A 38 10.85 -15.46 -18.87
C GLY A 38 11.57 -14.64 -19.94
N GLU A 39 11.56 -15.15 -21.17
CA GLU A 39 12.18 -14.45 -22.30
C GLU A 39 11.42 -13.17 -22.68
N THR A 40 10.12 -13.15 -22.46
CA THR A 40 9.26 -12.01 -22.77
C THR A 40 8.74 -11.38 -21.49
N GLU A 41 8.88 -10.05 -21.38
CA GLU A 41 8.31 -9.31 -20.27
C GLU A 41 6.81 -9.08 -20.51
N PHE A 42 6.01 -9.24 -19.45
CA PHE A 42 4.58 -8.97 -19.54
C PHE A 42 4.08 -8.32 -18.26
N GLU A 43 3.03 -7.51 -18.41
CA GLU A 43 2.42 -6.83 -17.26
C GLU A 43 1.64 -7.82 -16.42
N VAL A 44 1.92 -7.82 -15.10
CA VAL A 44 1.29 -8.72 -14.14
C VAL A 44 -0.16 -8.27 -13.90
N LYS A 45 -1.08 -9.23 -13.85
CA LYS A 45 -2.46 -8.94 -13.47
C LYS A 45 -2.51 -8.44 -12.04
N LYS A 46 -3.36 -7.44 -11.81
CA LYS A 46 -3.52 -6.88 -10.47
C LYS A 46 -4.22 -7.87 -9.55
N SER A 47 -3.67 -8.03 -8.36
CA SER A 47 -4.21 -8.87 -7.30
C SER A 47 -4.36 -8.02 -6.04
N PHE A 48 -5.46 -8.19 -5.30
CA PHE A 48 -5.76 -7.33 -4.16
C PHE A 48 -6.02 -8.13 -2.87
N ILE A 49 -5.52 -7.61 -1.76
CA ILE A 49 -5.80 -8.14 -0.41
C ILE A 49 -6.27 -6.94 0.43
N ASN A 50 -7.49 -7.02 0.96
CA ASN A 50 -8.09 -5.95 1.77
C ASN A 50 -8.11 -4.59 1.04
N GLY A 51 -8.27 -4.62 -0.29
CA GLY A 51 -8.30 -3.42 -1.11
C GLY A 51 -6.94 -2.91 -1.54
N TYR A 52 -5.85 -3.47 -1.00
CA TYR A 52 -4.48 -3.11 -1.39
C TYR A 52 -3.96 -4.06 -2.47
N GLN A 53 -3.33 -3.48 -3.49
CA GLN A 53 -2.70 -4.30 -4.53
C GLN A 53 -1.47 -5.00 -3.97
N ASN A 54 -1.36 -6.30 -4.25
CA ASN A 54 -0.21 -7.08 -3.84
C ASN A 54 0.45 -7.77 -5.05
N LEU A 55 1.70 -8.17 -4.86
CA LEU A 55 2.44 -8.96 -5.85
C LEU A 55 2.71 -10.34 -5.24
N PRO A 56 2.10 -11.41 -5.79
CA PRO A 56 2.38 -12.76 -5.33
C PRO A 56 3.80 -13.17 -5.69
N LEU A 57 4.50 -13.76 -4.74
CA LEU A 57 5.91 -14.13 -4.85
C LEU A 57 6.15 -15.48 -4.18
N LYS A 58 7.37 -15.98 -4.30
CA LYS A 58 7.79 -17.20 -3.61
C LYS A 58 8.88 -16.89 -2.60
N GLN A 59 8.82 -17.55 -1.45
CA GLN A 59 9.82 -17.42 -0.41
C GLN A 59 11.10 -18.14 -0.77
N LYS A 60 12.23 -17.53 -0.44
CA LYS A 60 13.55 -18.12 -0.67
C LYS A 60 13.74 -19.41 0.13
N ARG A 61 13.26 -19.43 1.38
CA ARG A 61 13.50 -20.50 2.32
C ARG A 61 12.86 -21.83 1.93
N ASN A 62 11.62 -21.80 1.45
CA ASN A 62 10.84 -23.04 1.24
C ASN A 62 10.04 -23.04 -0.06
N GLY A 63 10.14 -22.01 -0.89
CA GLY A 63 9.40 -21.88 -2.14
C GLY A 63 7.90 -21.71 -1.99
N LYS A 64 7.41 -21.54 -0.77
CA LYS A 64 5.98 -21.34 -0.53
C LYS A 64 5.55 -19.95 -0.94
N SER A 65 4.25 -19.81 -1.17
CA SER A 65 3.67 -18.52 -1.59
C SER A 65 3.76 -17.47 -0.51
N THR A 66 4.06 -16.24 -0.90
CA THR A 66 4.01 -15.06 -0.08
C THR A 66 3.62 -13.88 -0.98
N SER A 67 3.62 -12.68 -0.46
CA SER A 67 3.33 -11.50 -1.26
C SER A 67 3.96 -10.26 -0.64
N ARG A 68 4.03 -9.20 -1.46
CA ARG A 68 4.45 -7.87 -0.99
C ARG A 68 3.48 -6.85 -1.54
N TYR A 69 3.20 -5.81 -0.78
CA TYR A 69 2.30 -4.75 -1.21
C TYR A 69 2.95 -3.88 -2.26
N VAL A 70 2.23 -3.64 -3.36
CA VAL A 70 2.75 -2.84 -4.48
C VAL A 70 3.04 -1.41 -4.06
N HIS A 71 2.15 -0.77 -3.28
CA HIS A 71 2.37 0.61 -2.84
C HIS A 71 3.68 0.75 -2.05
N LYS A 72 4.02 -0.23 -1.23
CA LYS A 72 5.28 -0.23 -0.49
C LYS A 72 6.48 -0.40 -1.40
N LEU A 73 6.36 -1.23 -2.42
CA LEU A 73 7.42 -1.43 -3.41
C LEU A 73 7.66 -0.16 -4.23
N VAL A 74 6.60 0.51 -4.66
CA VAL A 74 6.72 1.78 -5.39
C VAL A 74 7.41 2.83 -4.52
N ALA A 75 6.95 2.98 -3.29
CA ALA A 75 7.53 3.97 -2.37
C ALA A 75 9.00 3.67 -2.08
N LYS A 76 9.36 2.41 -1.89
CA LYS A 76 10.73 1.99 -1.64
C LYS A 76 11.67 2.35 -2.80
N HIS A 77 11.19 2.23 -4.04
CA HIS A 77 12.04 2.42 -5.22
C HIS A 77 12.08 3.85 -5.75
N PHE A 78 11.05 4.64 -5.49
CA PHE A 78 10.91 5.97 -6.10
C PHE A 78 10.87 7.12 -5.10
N LEU A 79 10.67 6.85 -3.83
CA LEU A 79 10.56 7.90 -2.80
C LEU A 79 11.61 7.71 -1.70
N GLU A 80 12.07 8.83 -1.13
CA GLU A 80 12.95 8.79 0.03
C GLU A 80 12.13 8.48 1.28
N GLN A 81 12.58 7.49 2.05
CA GLN A 81 11.86 7.05 3.24
C GLN A 81 11.98 8.02 4.42
N ASN A 82 13.16 8.62 4.63
CA ASN A 82 13.44 9.50 5.77
C ASN A 82 13.01 8.84 7.09
N ASP A 83 12.16 9.52 7.87
CA ASP A 83 11.63 9.00 9.14
C ASP A 83 10.36 8.17 8.97
N GLY A 84 9.87 8.03 7.75
CA GLY A 84 8.63 7.31 7.48
C GLY A 84 8.78 5.80 7.62
N ILE A 85 7.81 5.17 8.26
CA ILE A 85 7.74 3.71 8.39
C ILE A 85 6.49 3.14 7.75
N TYR A 86 5.53 3.98 7.39
CA TYR A 86 4.30 3.60 6.70
C TYR A 86 4.18 4.33 5.38
N VAL A 87 3.45 3.73 4.44
CA VAL A 87 3.14 4.36 3.16
C VAL A 87 1.63 4.60 3.09
N ILE A 88 1.24 5.83 2.78
CA ILE A 88 -0.17 6.19 2.65
C ILE A 88 -0.51 6.52 1.20
N HIS A 89 -1.81 6.39 0.88
CA HIS A 89 -2.38 6.83 -0.39
C HIS A 89 -3.01 8.21 -0.15
N LEU A 90 -2.44 9.25 -0.78
CA LEU A 90 -2.86 10.63 -0.49
C LEU A 90 -4.33 10.89 -0.80
N ASN A 91 -4.86 10.29 -1.86
CA ASN A 91 -6.27 10.43 -2.24
C ASN A 91 -7.19 9.37 -1.59
N TYR A 92 -6.67 8.55 -0.67
CA TYR A 92 -7.38 7.46 0.00
C TYR A 92 -7.81 6.31 -0.92
N ASP A 93 -7.39 6.31 -2.18
CA ASP A 93 -7.65 5.21 -3.11
C ASP A 93 -6.52 4.19 -3.02
N LYS A 94 -6.78 3.07 -2.36
CA LYS A 94 -5.80 2.01 -2.12
C LYS A 94 -5.30 1.35 -3.43
N THR A 95 -6.00 1.55 -4.53
CA THR A 95 -5.65 0.97 -5.82
C THR A 95 -4.80 1.91 -6.67
N ASP A 96 -4.67 3.17 -6.27
CA ASP A 96 -3.89 4.17 -7.00
C ASP A 96 -2.46 4.21 -6.46
N ASN A 97 -1.58 3.43 -7.07
CA ASN A 97 -0.20 3.24 -6.62
C ASN A 97 0.82 4.07 -7.40
N ARG A 98 0.38 5.16 -8.04
CA ARG A 98 1.30 6.09 -8.70
C ARG A 98 2.17 6.77 -7.65
N VAL A 99 3.44 7.00 -7.97
CA VAL A 99 4.40 7.63 -7.05
C VAL A 99 3.86 8.93 -6.46
N GLU A 100 3.23 9.76 -7.27
CA GLU A 100 2.68 11.06 -6.86
C GLU A 100 1.54 10.95 -5.83
N ASN A 101 0.91 9.77 -5.71
CA ASN A 101 -0.17 9.52 -4.76
C ASN A 101 0.31 8.82 -3.48
N LEU A 102 1.59 8.54 -3.36
CA LEU A 102 2.16 7.80 -2.23
C LEU A 102 3.09 8.69 -1.42
N LYS A 103 3.15 8.44 -0.11
CA LYS A 103 4.04 9.17 0.77
C LYS A 103 4.47 8.29 1.93
N TRP A 104 5.76 8.33 2.26
CA TRP A 104 6.27 7.76 3.50
C TRP A 104 5.91 8.66 4.67
N VAL A 105 5.36 8.07 5.73
CA VAL A 105 4.89 8.83 6.89
C VAL A 105 5.23 8.12 8.19
N THR A 106 5.26 8.90 9.28
CA THR A 106 5.37 8.36 10.63
C THR A 106 4.02 7.80 11.06
N LYS A 107 4.00 7.08 12.17
CA LYS A 107 2.75 6.56 12.75
C LYS A 107 1.75 7.67 13.02
N ARG A 108 2.22 8.79 13.58
CA ARG A 108 1.37 9.94 13.87
C ARG A 108 0.75 10.53 12.61
N GLU A 109 1.56 10.72 11.58
CA GLU A 109 1.09 11.25 10.30
C GLU A 109 0.07 10.33 9.66
N LYS A 110 0.30 9.01 9.75
CA LYS A 110 -0.64 8.00 9.26
C LYS A 110 -1.99 8.10 9.96
N GLU A 111 -1.98 8.25 11.28
CA GLU A 111 -3.21 8.37 12.07
C GLU A 111 -3.96 9.65 11.73
N LEU A 112 -3.26 10.78 11.57
CA LEU A 112 -3.88 12.04 11.18
C LEU A 112 -4.51 11.96 9.78
N HIS A 113 -3.82 11.32 8.85
CA HIS A 113 -4.33 11.12 7.50
C HIS A 113 -5.61 10.27 7.51
N GLN A 114 -5.63 9.19 8.28
CA GLN A 114 -6.79 8.33 8.42
C GLN A 114 -7.96 9.08 9.05
N PHE A 115 -7.69 9.89 10.07
CA PHE A 115 -8.70 10.69 10.74
C PHE A 115 -9.36 11.69 9.79
N ASN A 116 -8.62 12.25 8.84
CA ASN A 116 -9.11 13.20 7.86
C ASN A 116 -9.84 12.57 6.69
N ASN A 117 -9.89 11.22 6.62
CA ASN A 117 -10.60 10.51 5.57
C ASN A 117 -12.12 10.69 5.75
N PRO A 118 -12.85 11.23 4.75
CA PRO A 118 -14.30 11.39 4.84
C PRO A 118 -15.05 10.12 5.18
N ASN A 119 -14.61 8.98 4.62
CA ASN A 119 -15.23 7.68 4.89
C ASN A 119 -15.00 7.22 6.32
N TRP A 120 -13.85 7.52 6.88
CA TRP A 120 -13.52 7.20 8.28
C TRP A 120 -14.47 7.91 9.25
N LYS A 121 -14.75 9.20 9.00
CA LYS A 121 -15.67 9.98 9.84
C LYS A 121 -17.05 9.37 9.87
N LYS A 122 -17.57 8.91 8.73
CA LYS A 122 -18.87 8.24 8.65
C LYS A 122 -18.91 6.97 9.48
N VAL A 123 -17.84 6.16 9.43
CA VAL A 123 -17.75 4.91 10.20
C VAL A 123 -17.72 5.20 11.70
N VAL A 124 -16.95 6.20 12.12
CA VAL A 124 -16.85 6.58 13.53
C VAL A 124 -18.20 7.06 14.05
N GLU A 125 -18.94 7.85 13.30
CA GLU A 125 -20.27 8.33 13.70
C GLU A 125 -21.25 7.15 13.91
N LYS A 126 -21.25 6.19 13.00
CA LYS A 126 -22.09 5.00 13.15
C LYS A 126 -21.75 4.20 14.39
N ARG A 127 -20.45 4.00 14.64
CA ARG A 127 -19.96 3.29 15.84
C ARG A 127 -20.31 4.05 17.11
N GLY A 128 -20.17 5.37 17.09
CA GLY A 128 -20.49 6.23 18.20
C GLY A 128 -21.97 6.14 18.59
N LYS A 129 -22.86 6.14 17.61
CA LYS A 129 -24.29 6.01 17.85
C LYS A 129 -24.66 4.66 18.50
N LYS A 130 -24.07 3.56 18.03
CA LYS A 130 -24.29 2.24 18.63
C LYS A 130 -23.79 2.19 20.06
N ILE A 131 -22.59 2.70 20.31
CA ILE A 131 -21.98 2.71 21.65
C ILE A 131 -22.77 3.60 22.58
N GLY A 132 -23.25 4.74 22.12
CA GLY A 132 -24.05 5.68 22.89
C GLY A 132 -25.35 5.06 23.41
N LYS A 133 -26.01 4.22 22.61
CA LYS A 133 -27.20 3.51 23.03
C LYS A 133 -26.93 2.44 24.08
N LEU A 134 -25.73 1.85 24.05
CA LEU A 134 -25.36 0.77 24.93
C LEU A 134 -24.76 1.24 26.25
N ASN A 135 -24.01 2.36 26.24
CA ASN A 135 -23.31 2.82 27.43
C ASN A 135 -22.86 4.28 27.28
N GLU A 136 -23.59 5.19 27.90
CA GLU A 136 -23.30 6.61 27.84
C GLU A 136 -21.98 7.00 28.50
N GLY A 137 -21.59 6.32 29.56
CA GLY A 137 -20.34 6.59 30.26
C GLY A 137 -19.13 6.36 29.36
N LYS A 138 -19.14 5.30 28.59
CA LYS A 138 -18.05 5.02 27.64
C LYS A 138 -17.97 6.06 26.54
N VAL A 139 -19.08 6.56 26.06
CA VAL A 139 -19.10 7.62 25.04
C VAL A 139 -18.43 8.89 25.56
N LYS A 140 -18.71 9.28 26.79
CA LYS A 140 -18.08 10.44 27.43
C LYS A 140 -16.57 10.29 27.54
N ILE A 141 -16.09 9.11 27.92
CA ILE A 141 -14.65 8.82 28.02
C ILE A 141 -13.98 8.97 26.65
N ILE A 142 -14.59 8.42 25.61
CA ILE A 142 -14.06 8.51 24.24
C ILE A 142 -13.96 9.97 23.78
N LYS A 143 -14.96 10.79 24.08
CA LYS A 143 -14.94 12.21 23.73
C LYS A 143 -13.81 12.97 24.42
N ARG A 144 -13.47 12.62 25.65
CA ARG A 144 -12.36 13.25 26.38
C ARG A 144 -11.01 12.92 25.77
N GLN A 145 -10.86 11.77 25.18
CA GLN A 145 -9.61 11.36 24.54
C GLN A 145 -9.40 11.98 23.18
N LEU A 146 -10.42 12.50 22.59
CA LEU A 146 -10.34 13.21 21.33
C LEU A 146 -10.00 14.67 21.52
#